data_ff57e9f4b526b1792136a792b0401f15
#
_entry.id   ff57e9f4b526b1792136a792b0401f15
#
_cell.length_a   1.000
_cell.length_b   1.000
_cell.length_c   1.000
_cell.angle_alpha   90.00
_cell.angle_beta   90.00
_cell.angle_gamma   90.00
#
_symmetry.space_group_name_H-M   'P 1'
#
loop_
_entity.id
_entity.type
_entity.pdbx_description
1 polymer ?
#
loop_
_entity_poly.entity_id
_entity_poly.type
_entity_poly.pdbx_seq_one_letter_code
_entity_poly.pdbx_strand_id
1 'polypeptide(L)'
;MSFNPQRLQLDTAFAHIDKGNYEAAAPVLRRFAEQGDIDAQYQLAFMLEHGLGVKIDLEGAVHWYAKAAEQGDLAAQFNLAECLEDGVGTAQDYVQAAFWYAKAAEQGDVDAQNQLARLHAEGLCGPQDYAEAARYWHMAAAQEDDEALYNLGVVYDDGLGVAADYVQAASYYRQAAALGNTDAMVNLGLLYQEGYGVEQDWQQAAELFRQAAEQGDDAAQFNLGLSYAQGEGVSQDYDEAAKWWKRAAKQDNKDAQAALEELAKIRAEEG
;
A
#
# COMPACT_ATOMS: atom_id res chain seq x y z
N MET A 1 15.95 11.09 41.38
CA MET A 1 14.69 10.69 40.73
C MET A 1 13.80 10.09 41.80
N SER A 2 12.64 10.65 42.07
CA SER A 2 11.70 10.12 43.09
C SER A 2 11.06 8.85 42.53
N PHE A 3 11.10 7.79 43.32
CA PHE A 3 10.44 6.51 43.02
C PHE A 3 8.92 6.74 42.88
N ASN A 4 8.38 6.45 41.70
CA ASN A 4 6.92 6.53 41.45
C ASN A 4 6.33 5.11 41.39
N PRO A 5 5.63 4.63 42.46
CA PRO A 5 5.08 3.30 42.50
C PRO A 5 4.01 3.04 41.41
N GLN A 6 3.29 4.08 41.01
CA GLN A 6 2.28 3.95 39.93
C GLN A 6 2.94 3.67 38.57
N ARG A 7 4.00 4.39 38.24
CA ARG A 7 4.75 4.14 36.99
C ARG A 7 5.30 2.73 36.94
N LEU A 8 5.82 2.20 38.06
CA LEU A 8 6.31 0.82 38.13
C LEU A 8 5.21 -0.21 37.84
N GLN A 9 3.97 0.04 38.26
CA GLN A 9 2.84 -0.86 37.93
C GLN A 9 2.50 -0.86 36.45
N LEU A 10 2.53 0.28 35.80
CA LEU A 10 2.31 0.41 34.35
C LEU A 10 3.44 -0.27 33.58
N ASP A 11 4.70 -0.01 33.94
CA ASP A 11 5.87 -0.65 33.33
C ASP A 11 5.80 -2.19 33.48
N THR A 12 5.28 -2.68 34.62
CA THR A 12 5.05 -4.11 34.82
C THR A 12 3.95 -4.65 33.89
N ALA A 13 2.89 -3.88 33.64
CA ALA A 13 1.84 -4.28 32.72
C ALA A 13 2.37 -4.38 31.29
N PHE A 14 3.19 -3.44 30.84
CA PHE A 14 3.87 -3.53 29.53
C PHE A 14 4.81 -4.72 29.45
N ALA A 15 5.57 -5.01 30.51
CA ALA A 15 6.40 -6.21 30.58
C ALA A 15 5.59 -7.54 30.55
N HIS A 16 4.32 -7.50 30.97
CA HIS A 16 3.41 -8.64 30.77
C HIS A 16 2.98 -8.78 29.31
N ILE A 17 2.71 -7.68 28.61
CA ILE A 17 2.37 -7.65 27.18
C ILE A 17 3.52 -8.25 26.36
N ASP A 18 4.75 -7.81 26.61
CA ASP A 18 5.97 -8.30 25.92
C ASP A 18 6.15 -9.83 26.05
N LYS A 19 5.61 -10.41 27.11
CA LYS A 19 5.62 -11.85 27.37
C LYS A 19 4.36 -12.58 26.89
N GLY A 20 3.43 -11.87 26.25
CA GLY A 20 2.15 -12.43 25.82
C GLY A 20 1.15 -12.68 26.96
N ASN A 21 1.42 -12.18 28.18
CA ASN A 21 0.53 -12.35 29.33
C ASN A 21 -0.46 -11.18 29.43
N TYR A 22 -1.33 -11.06 28.43
CA TYR A 22 -2.29 -9.98 28.28
C TYR A 22 -3.35 -9.94 29.40
N GLU A 23 -3.79 -11.11 29.91
CA GLU A 23 -4.77 -11.18 30.98
C GLU A 23 -4.28 -10.48 32.27
N ALA A 24 -3.00 -10.58 32.59
CA ALA A 24 -2.40 -9.92 33.73
C ALA A 24 -2.23 -8.41 33.52
N ALA A 25 -2.03 -7.97 32.28
CA ALA A 25 -1.86 -6.57 31.91
C ALA A 25 -3.20 -5.80 31.90
N ALA A 26 -4.27 -6.41 31.38
CA ALA A 26 -5.56 -5.77 31.11
C ALA A 26 -6.14 -4.93 32.27
N PRO A 27 -6.26 -5.44 33.52
CA PRO A 27 -6.85 -4.66 34.59
C PRO A 27 -5.99 -3.45 35.02
N VAL A 28 -4.68 -3.55 34.85
CA VAL A 28 -3.75 -2.44 35.13
C VAL A 28 -3.89 -1.37 34.04
N LEU A 29 -3.82 -1.78 32.78
CA LEU A 29 -3.98 -0.87 31.64
C LEU A 29 -5.32 -0.14 31.69
N ARG A 30 -6.42 -0.83 31.96
CA ARG A 30 -7.75 -0.21 32.10
C ARG A 30 -7.75 0.92 33.12
N ARG A 31 -7.16 0.68 34.29
CA ARG A 31 -7.08 1.70 35.34
C ARG A 31 -6.26 2.91 34.92
N PHE A 32 -5.13 2.70 34.21
CA PHE A 32 -4.28 3.81 33.75
C PHE A 32 -4.92 4.53 32.55
N ALA A 33 -5.58 3.83 31.64
CA ALA A 33 -6.35 4.41 30.56
C ALA A 33 -7.46 5.34 31.07
N GLU A 34 -8.19 4.91 32.12
CA GLU A 34 -9.20 5.73 32.83
C GLU A 34 -8.60 6.98 33.51
N GLN A 35 -7.31 6.93 33.86
CA GLN A 35 -6.56 8.09 34.39
C GLN A 35 -5.99 9.00 33.31
N GLY A 36 -6.17 8.66 32.03
CA GLY A 36 -5.74 9.46 30.90
C GLY A 36 -4.33 9.13 30.38
N ASP A 37 -3.72 8.02 30.81
CA ASP A 37 -2.42 7.59 30.29
C ASP A 37 -2.56 7.13 28.83
N ILE A 38 -1.84 7.79 27.93
CA ILE A 38 -1.98 7.64 26.48
C ILE A 38 -1.58 6.23 26.04
N ASP A 39 -0.42 5.76 26.50
CA ASP A 39 0.10 4.44 26.14
C ASP A 39 -0.87 3.33 26.62
N ALA A 40 -1.43 3.49 27.82
CA ALA A 40 -2.42 2.54 28.35
C ALA A 40 -3.73 2.56 27.56
N GLN A 41 -4.18 3.73 27.10
CA GLN A 41 -5.39 3.86 26.27
C GLN A 41 -5.18 3.15 24.91
N TYR A 42 -4.09 3.41 24.22
CA TYR A 42 -3.77 2.75 22.97
C TYR A 42 -3.67 1.23 23.14
N GLN A 43 -2.90 0.76 24.11
CA GLN A 43 -2.72 -0.68 24.34
C GLN A 43 -4.02 -1.38 24.73
N LEU A 44 -4.87 -0.73 25.53
CA LEU A 44 -6.17 -1.29 25.89
C LEU A 44 -7.09 -1.37 24.65
N ALA A 45 -7.09 -0.34 23.81
CA ALA A 45 -7.82 -0.35 22.54
C ALA A 45 -7.39 -1.53 21.67
N PHE A 46 -6.11 -1.69 21.45
CA PHE A 46 -5.52 -2.77 20.66
C PHE A 46 -5.90 -4.17 21.24
N MET A 47 -5.84 -4.32 22.56
CA MET A 47 -6.22 -5.57 23.21
C MET A 47 -7.72 -5.88 23.05
N LEU A 48 -8.59 -4.87 23.12
CA LEU A 48 -10.03 -5.02 22.94
C LEU A 48 -10.40 -5.36 21.50
N GLU A 49 -9.71 -4.78 20.53
CA GLU A 49 -9.91 -5.05 19.11
C GLU A 49 -9.55 -6.51 18.77
N HIS A 50 -8.40 -6.98 19.25
CA HIS A 50 -7.87 -8.29 18.90
C HIS A 50 -8.23 -9.42 19.90
N GLY A 51 -8.94 -9.11 20.98
CA GLY A 51 -9.30 -10.09 22.01
C GLY A 51 -8.09 -10.62 22.80
N LEU A 52 -7.05 -9.81 22.98
CA LEU A 52 -5.83 -10.21 23.66
C LEU A 52 -6.00 -10.13 25.20
N GLY A 53 -6.18 -11.27 25.87
CA GLY A 53 -6.40 -11.35 27.31
C GLY A 53 -7.70 -10.73 27.80
N VAL A 54 -8.55 -10.27 26.90
CA VAL A 54 -9.87 -9.68 27.11
C VAL A 54 -10.83 -10.19 26.04
N LYS A 55 -12.14 -10.09 26.27
CA LYS A 55 -13.11 -10.35 25.21
C LYS A 55 -13.03 -9.24 24.16
N ILE A 56 -13.16 -9.61 22.87
CA ILE A 56 -13.28 -8.65 21.79
C ILE A 56 -14.43 -7.67 22.09
N ASP A 57 -14.13 -6.38 22.00
CA ASP A 57 -15.03 -5.26 22.17
C ASP A 57 -14.62 -4.12 21.24
N LEU A 58 -15.13 -4.16 20.01
CA LEU A 58 -14.75 -3.22 18.96
C LEU A 58 -15.22 -1.78 19.25
N GLU A 59 -16.41 -1.61 19.87
CA GLU A 59 -16.87 -0.29 20.29
C GLU A 59 -15.98 0.28 21.41
N GLY A 60 -15.58 -0.57 22.36
CA GLY A 60 -14.61 -0.22 23.39
C GLY A 60 -13.24 0.12 22.83
N ALA A 61 -12.79 -0.59 21.80
CA ALA A 61 -11.52 -0.28 21.10
C ALA A 61 -11.55 1.11 20.47
N VAL A 62 -12.58 1.42 19.68
CA VAL A 62 -12.78 2.75 19.07
C VAL A 62 -12.82 3.85 20.14
N HIS A 63 -13.51 3.62 21.25
CA HIS A 63 -13.56 4.60 22.35
C HIS A 63 -12.15 4.92 22.89
N TRP A 64 -11.31 3.90 23.10
CA TRP A 64 -9.99 4.10 23.69
C TRP A 64 -8.99 4.62 22.64
N TYR A 65 -9.07 4.18 21.38
CA TYR A 65 -8.30 4.81 20.28
C TYR A 65 -8.63 6.30 20.18
N ALA A 66 -9.92 6.68 20.23
CA ALA A 66 -10.30 8.08 20.17
C ALA A 66 -9.69 8.90 21.32
N LYS A 67 -9.66 8.34 22.55
CA LYS A 67 -9.03 9.00 23.69
C LYS A 67 -7.53 9.21 23.54
N ALA A 68 -6.81 8.23 23.03
CA ALA A 68 -5.37 8.35 22.75
C ALA A 68 -5.10 9.29 21.56
N ALA A 69 -5.90 9.19 20.50
CA ALA A 69 -5.81 10.02 19.30
C ALA A 69 -6.04 11.51 19.60
N GLU A 70 -7.03 11.84 20.45
CA GLU A 70 -7.28 13.21 20.92
C GLU A 70 -6.08 13.81 21.66
N GLN A 71 -5.25 12.97 22.29
CA GLN A 71 -4.03 13.36 22.99
C GLN A 71 -2.79 13.37 22.07
N GLY A 72 -2.96 13.05 20.79
CA GLY A 72 -1.90 13.13 19.78
C GLY A 72 -1.14 11.84 19.54
N ASP A 73 -1.58 10.70 20.08
CA ASP A 73 -0.95 9.41 19.80
C ASP A 73 -1.09 9.07 18.32
N LEU A 74 0.04 8.92 17.63
CA LEU A 74 0.10 8.70 16.19
C LEU A 74 -0.59 7.39 15.80
N ALA A 75 -0.24 6.29 16.49
CA ALA A 75 -0.79 4.97 16.18
C ALA A 75 -2.31 4.90 16.45
N ALA A 76 -2.78 5.56 17.51
CA ALA A 76 -4.20 5.65 17.79
C ALA A 76 -4.95 6.51 16.75
N GLN A 77 -4.33 7.56 16.23
CA GLN A 77 -4.92 8.37 15.15
C GLN A 77 -5.10 7.54 13.89
N PHE A 78 -4.09 6.77 13.51
CA PHE A 78 -4.15 5.87 12.37
C PHE A 78 -5.21 4.78 12.56
N ASN A 79 -5.16 4.03 13.66
CA ASN A 79 -6.09 2.92 13.91
C ASN A 79 -7.55 3.41 14.04
N LEU A 80 -7.77 4.60 14.64
CA LEU A 80 -9.10 5.20 14.69
C LEU A 80 -9.61 5.55 13.28
N ALA A 81 -8.73 6.06 12.43
CA ALA A 81 -9.07 6.35 11.05
C ALA A 81 -9.45 5.07 10.28
N GLU A 82 -8.72 3.98 10.43
CA GLU A 82 -9.08 2.66 9.86
C GLU A 82 -10.44 2.17 10.37
N CYS A 83 -10.68 2.23 11.69
CA CYS A 83 -11.98 1.85 12.25
C CYS A 83 -13.14 2.66 11.65
N LEU A 84 -12.95 3.95 11.43
CA LEU A 84 -13.93 4.84 10.82
C LEU A 84 -14.08 4.59 9.32
N GLU A 85 -12.99 4.29 8.63
CA GLU A 85 -13.00 3.96 7.20
C GLU A 85 -13.77 2.65 6.94
N ASP A 86 -13.49 1.62 7.73
CA ASP A 86 -14.08 0.28 7.53
C ASP A 86 -15.43 0.10 8.24
N GLY A 87 -15.79 1.01 9.15
CA GLY A 87 -16.99 0.86 9.98
C GLY A 87 -16.84 -0.23 11.04
N VAL A 88 -15.63 -0.47 11.52
CA VAL A 88 -15.34 -1.49 12.54
C VAL A 88 -15.49 -0.90 13.93
N GLY A 89 -16.45 -1.43 14.71
CA GLY A 89 -16.77 -0.91 16.05
C GLY A 89 -17.48 0.44 16.06
N THR A 90 -17.73 1.02 14.90
CA THR A 90 -18.43 2.30 14.70
C THR A 90 -19.11 2.30 13.33
N ALA A 91 -19.91 3.33 13.03
CA ALA A 91 -20.43 3.54 11.68
C ALA A 91 -19.29 4.03 10.78
N GLN A 92 -19.30 3.57 9.53
CA GLN A 92 -18.34 4.05 8.50
C GLN A 92 -18.48 5.56 8.30
N ASP A 93 -17.37 6.28 8.32
CA ASP A 93 -17.31 7.72 8.09
C ASP A 93 -15.96 8.13 7.48
N TYR A 94 -15.90 8.20 6.16
CA TYR A 94 -14.69 8.59 5.43
C TYR A 94 -14.22 10.02 5.72
N VAL A 95 -15.14 10.93 6.08
CA VAL A 95 -14.77 12.32 6.40
C VAL A 95 -14.02 12.38 7.73
N GLN A 96 -14.50 11.63 8.73
CA GLN A 96 -13.81 11.52 10.02
C GLN A 96 -12.52 10.68 9.88
N ALA A 97 -12.51 9.62 9.06
CA ALA A 97 -11.30 8.86 8.75
C ALA A 97 -10.22 9.78 8.16
N ALA A 98 -10.55 10.56 7.15
CA ALA A 98 -9.63 11.53 6.53
C ALA A 98 -9.11 12.57 7.55
N PHE A 99 -9.94 13.03 8.48
CA PHE A 99 -9.51 13.94 9.54
C PHE A 99 -8.42 13.31 10.42
N TRP A 100 -8.59 12.05 10.82
CA TRP A 100 -7.62 11.38 11.69
C TRP A 100 -6.38 10.93 10.93
N TYR A 101 -6.51 10.44 9.68
CA TYR A 101 -5.36 10.21 8.81
C TYR A 101 -4.54 11.48 8.59
N ALA A 102 -5.20 12.65 8.41
CA ALA A 102 -4.47 13.91 8.26
C ALA A 102 -3.64 14.24 9.51
N LYS A 103 -4.15 13.93 10.70
CA LYS A 103 -3.41 14.12 11.96
C LYS A 103 -2.18 13.21 12.06
N ALA A 104 -2.30 11.95 11.68
CA ALA A 104 -1.16 11.02 11.64
C ALA A 104 -0.17 11.41 10.54
N ALA A 105 -0.66 11.77 9.35
CA ALA A 105 0.14 12.23 8.22
C ALA A 105 0.98 13.48 8.53
N GLU A 106 0.41 14.44 9.28
CA GLU A 106 1.12 15.63 9.76
C GLU A 106 2.27 15.28 10.73
N GLN A 107 2.19 14.13 11.41
CA GLN A 107 3.25 13.60 12.27
C GLN A 107 4.27 12.76 11.50
N GLY A 108 4.10 12.59 10.19
CA GLY A 108 5.03 11.90 9.31
C GLY A 108 4.70 10.43 9.04
N ASP A 109 3.53 9.97 9.46
CA ASP A 109 3.09 8.59 9.18
C ASP A 109 2.87 8.38 7.68
N VAL A 110 3.62 7.46 7.08
CA VAL A 110 3.62 7.20 5.63
C VAL A 110 2.33 6.50 5.21
N ASP A 111 1.87 5.55 6.00
CA ASP A 111 0.63 4.81 5.71
C ASP A 111 -0.58 5.76 5.74
N ALA A 112 -0.64 6.65 6.73
CA ALA A 112 -1.68 7.67 6.80
C ALA A 112 -1.62 8.65 5.62
N GLN A 113 -0.42 9.02 5.15
CA GLN A 113 -0.26 9.86 3.96
C GLN A 113 -0.82 9.15 2.73
N ASN A 114 -0.53 7.87 2.52
CA ASN A 114 -1.04 7.08 1.42
C ASN A 114 -2.57 6.91 1.48
N GLN A 115 -3.10 6.54 2.65
CA GLN A 115 -4.55 6.37 2.82
C GLN A 115 -5.31 7.67 2.58
N LEU A 116 -4.81 8.78 3.11
CA LEU A 116 -5.43 10.09 2.90
C LEU A 116 -5.39 10.52 1.43
N ALA A 117 -4.26 10.28 0.76
CA ALA A 117 -4.14 10.53 -0.68
C ALA A 117 -5.16 9.72 -1.48
N ARG A 118 -5.32 8.44 -1.17
CA ARG A 118 -6.31 7.57 -1.79
C ARG A 118 -7.73 8.07 -1.56
N LEU A 119 -8.11 8.45 -0.33
CA LEU A 119 -9.44 9.00 -0.05
C LEU A 119 -9.76 10.25 -0.87
N HIS A 120 -8.78 11.13 -1.09
CA HIS A 120 -8.93 12.30 -1.96
C HIS A 120 -9.01 11.91 -3.44
N ALA A 121 -8.16 10.99 -3.90
CA ALA A 121 -8.14 10.53 -5.29
C ALA A 121 -9.43 9.80 -5.69
N GLU A 122 -10.04 9.06 -4.75
CA GLU A 122 -11.30 8.34 -4.99
C GLU A 122 -12.55 9.19 -4.70
N GLY A 123 -12.38 10.37 -4.07
CA GLY A 123 -13.49 11.25 -3.72
C GLY A 123 -14.37 10.71 -2.58
N LEU A 124 -13.82 9.89 -1.70
CA LEU A 124 -14.57 9.25 -0.60
C LEU A 124 -14.77 10.20 0.59
N CYS A 125 -13.84 11.11 0.85
CA CYS A 125 -13.93 12.08 1.94
C CYS A 125 -14.46 13.46 1.51
N GLY A 126 -14.82 13.62 0.22
CA GLY A 126 -15.29 14.85 -0.39
C GLY A 126 -15.29 14.75 -1.90
N PRO A 127 -15.34 15.86 -2.64
CA PRO A 127 -15.11 15.82 -4.08
C PRO A 127 -13.75 15.24 -4.41
N GLN A 128 -13.68 14.44 -5.50
CA GLN A 128 -12.42 13.90 -5.97
C GLN A 128 -11.39 15.01 -6.21
N ASP A 129 -10.20 14.86 -5.63
CA ASP A 129 -9.14 15.88 -5.68
C ASP A 129 -7.76 15.22 -5.81
N TYR A 130 -7.33 15.03 -7.05
CA TYR A 130 -5.99 14.50 -7.35
C TYR A 130 -4.85 15.46 -6.98
N ALA A 131 -5.11 16.77 -6.92
CA ALA A 131 -4.07 17.72 -6.53
C ALA A 131 -3.76 17.59 -5.04
N GLU A 132 -4.79 17.43 -4.21
CA GLU A 132 -4.61 17.16 -2.78
C GLU A 132 -4.05 15.74 -2.55
N ALA A 133 -4.50 14.73 -3.30
CA ALA A 133 -3.92 13.39 -3.27
C ALA A 133 -2.41 13.41 -3.58
N ALA A 134 -2.01 14.08 -4.67
CA ALA A 134 -0.61 14.21 -5.05
C ALA A 134 0.24 14.90 -3.96
N ARG A 135 -0.32 15.86 -3.23
CA ARG A 135 0.37 16.52 -2.12
C ARG A 135 0.76 15.52 -1.03
N TYR A 136 -0.15 14.61 -0.66
CA TYR A 136 0.13 13.57 0.34
C TYR A 136 1.06 12.49 -0.20
N TRP A 137 0.88 12.04 -1.46
CA TRP A 137 1.85 11.13 -2.08
C TRP A 137 3.25 11.72 -2.17
N HIS A 138 3.40 13.03 -2.42
CA HIS A 138 4.71 13.69 -2.34
C HIS A 138 5.33 13.64 -0.95
N MET A 139 4.51 13.71 0.11
CA MET A 139 5.03 13.59 1.49
C MET A 139 5.52 12.16 1.77
N ALA A 140 4.78 11.14 1.34
CA ALA A 140 5.18 9.73 1.48
C ALA A 140 6.40 9.39 0.59
N ALA A 141 6.41 9.85 -0.65
CA ALA A 141 7.52 9.67 -1.59
C ALA A 141 8.84 10.31 -1.10
N ALA A 142 8.76 11.42 -0.35
CA ALA A 142 9.92 12.02 0.29
C ALA A 142 10.55 11.12 1.39
N GLN A 143 9.83 10.09 1.83
CA GLN A 143 10.26 9.06 2.76
C GLN A 143 10.60 7.73 2.05
N GLU A 144 10.82 7.79 0.73
CA GLU A 144 11.18 6.64 -0.11
C GLU A 144 10.08 5.55 -0.14
N ASP A 145 8.82 5.93 -0.04
CA ASP A 145 7.69 5.01 -0.16
C ASP A 145 7.42 4.69 -1.63
N ASP A 146 7.46 3.41 -1.97
CA ASP A 146 7.37 2.95 -3.36
C ASP A 146 5.94 3.03 -3.91
N GLU A 147 4.92 2.85 -3.08
CA GLU A 147 3.52 3.00 -3.46
C GLU A 147 3.20 4.46 -3.81
N ALA A 148 3.62 5.41 -2.99
CA ALA A 148 3.44 6.84 -3.28
C ALA A 148 4.18 7.27 -4.54
N LEU A 149 5.40 6.79 -4.75
CA LEU A 149 6.16 7.05 -5.99
C LEU A 149 5.43 6.47 -7.21
N TYR A 150 4.91 5.24 -7.11
CA TYR A 150 4.11 4.65 -8.17
C TYR A 150 2.86 5.50 -8.47
N ASN A 151 2.09 5.87 -7.46
CA ASN A 151 0.87 6.67 -7.62
C ASN A 151 1.16 8.06 -8.22
N LEU A 152 2.28 8.71 -7.85
CA LEU A 152 2.72 9.93 -8.52
C LEU A 152 3.07 9.68 -9.99
N GLY A 153 3.68 8.56 -10.32
CA GLY A 153 3.90 8.13 -11.69
C GLY A 153 2.59 8.08 -12.48
N VAL A 154 1.56 7.43 -11.93
CA VAL A 154 0.21 7.35 -12.54
C VAL A 154 -0.42 8.73 -12.69
N VAL A 155 -0.31 9.60 -11.68
CA VAL A 155 -0.84 10.97 -11.73
C VAL A 155 -0.29 11.75 -12.93
N TYR A 156 1.01 11.65 -13.19
CA TYR A 156 1.64 12.34 -14.32
C TYR A 156 1.46 11.62 -15.65
N ASP A 157 1.36 10.29 -15.65
CA ASP A 157 1.12 9.48 -16.85
C ASP A 157 -0.26 9.79 -17.44
N ASP A 158 -1.29 9.70 -16.62
CA ASP A 158 -2.69 9.90 -16.99
C ASP A 158 -3.14 11.37 -16.97
N GLY A 159 -2.33 12.27 -16.41
CA GLY A 159 -2.70 13.69 -16.27
C GLY A 159 -3.81 13.93 -15.26
N LEU A 160 -3.82 13.21 -14.15
CA LEU A 160 -4.86 13.29 -13.13
C LEU A 160 -4.68 14.52 -12.25
N GLY A 161 -5.56 15.52 -12.45
CA GLY A 161 -5.49 16.81 -11.73
C GLY A 161 -4.32 17.72 -12.15
N VAL A 162 -3.43 17.23 -13.01
CA VAL A 162 -2.29 17.95 -13.61
C VAL A 162 -2.25 17.68 -15.11
N ALA A 163 -1.46 18.42 -15.86
CA ALA A 163 -1.20 18.05 -17.26
C ALA A 163 -0.34 16.78 -17.29
N ALA A 164 -0.64 15.86 -18.23
CA ALA A 164 0.18 14.66 -18.43
C ALA A 164 1.63 15.04 -18.75
N ASP A 165 2.56 14.38 -18.10
CA ASP A 165 4.01 14.56 -18.26
C ASP A 165 4.73 13.22 -18.14
N TYR A 166 4.94 12.57 -19.27
CA TYR A 166 5.58 11.26 -19.30
C TYR A 166 7.04 11.27 -18.83
N VAL A 167 7.72 12.42 -18.87
CA VAL A 167 9.09 12.55 -18.32
C VAL A 167 9.05 12.46 -16.79
N GLN A 168 8.09 13.15 -16.18
CA GLN A 168 7.85 13.05 -14.73
C GLN A 168 7.38 11.64 -14.35
N ALA A 169 6.42 11.07 -15.09
CA ALA A 169 5.92 9.72 -14.86
C ALA A 169 7.06 8.70 -14.87
N ALA A 170 7.89 8.70 -15.91
CA ALA A 170 9.06 7.81 -16.01
C ALA A 170 10.06 8.01 -14.87
N SER A 171 10.21 9.25 -14.37
CA SER A 171 11.08 9.53 -13.22
C SER A 171 10.56 8.90 -11.94
N TYR A 172 9.26 9.01 -11.67
CA TYR A 172 8.63 8.43 -10.49
C TYR A 172 8.57 6.91 -10.58
N TYR A 173 8.16 6.34 -11.71
CA TYR A 173 8.17 4.89 -11.91
C TYR A 173 9.58 4.29 -11.74
N ARG A 174 10.63 5.00 -12.22
CA ARG A 174 12.02 4.54 -12.05
C ARG A 174 12.41 4.50 -10.57
N GLN A 175 12.00 5.47 -9.77
CA GLN A 175 12.26 5.49 -8.33
C GLN A 175 11.50 4.36 -7.62
N ALA A 176 10.21 4.18 -7.91
CA ALA A 176 9.40 3.09 -7.35
C ALA A 176 9.95 1.72 -7.75
N ALA A 177 10.31 1.52 -9.02
CA ALA A 177 10.93 0.29 -9.52
C ALA A 177 12.26 -0.03 -8.81
N ALA A 178 13.07 0.98 -8.51
CA ALA A 178 14.32 0.79 -7.78
C ALA A 178 14.09 0.32 -6.33
N LEU A 179 12.91 0.61 -5.75
CA LEU A 179 12.48 0.12 -4.43
C LEU A 179 11.78 -1.25 -4.50
N GLY A 180 11.55 -1.77 -5.70
CA GLY A 180 10.99 -3.11 -5.91
C GLY A 180 9.53 -3.14 -6.34
N ASN A 181 8.89 -2.01 -6.56
CA ASN A 181 7.50 -1.93 -7.00
C ASN A 181 7.34 -2.52 -8.41
N THR A 182 6.62 -3.64 -8.52
CA THR A 182 6.46 -4.38 -9.78
C THR A 182 5.55 -3.66 -10.77
N ASP A 183 4.49 -3.00 -10.30
CA ASP A 183 3.60 -2.22 -11.15
C ASP A 183 4.36 -1.05 -11.82
N ALA A 184 5.23 -0.39 -11.06
CA ALA A 184 6.10 0.65 -11.59
C ALA A 184 7.10 0.11 -12.62
N MET A 185 7.64 -1.10 -12.42
CA MET A 185 8.49 -1.75 -13.43
C MET A 185 7.72 -2.01 -14.72
N VAL A 186 6.47 -2.48 -14.63
CA VAL A 186 5.62 -2.70 -15.81
C VAL A 186 5.34 -1.39 -16.53
N ASN A 187 4.88 -0.37 -15.82
CA ASN A 187 4.54 0.91 -16.43
C ASN A 187 5.78 1.60 -17.05
N LEU A 188 6.91 1.57 -16.36
CA LEU A 188 8.18 2.08 -16.93
C LEU A 188 8.59 1.29 -18.18
N GLY A 189 8.41 -0.02 -18.17
CA GLY A 189 8.66 -0.87 -19.35
C GLY A 189 7.79 -0.47 -20.54
N LEU A 190 6.51 -0.21 -20.33
CA LEU A 190 5.60 0.29 -21.36
C LEU A 190 6.04 1.66 -21.90
N LEU A 191 6.46 2.58 -21.01
CA LEU A 191 7.00 3.87 -21.45
C LEU A 191 8.25 3.71 -22.32
N TYR A 192 9.14 2.76 -21.99
CA TYR A 192 10.30 2.45 -22.86
C TYR A 192 9.89 1.81 -24.18
N GLN A 193 8.86 0.96 -24.22
CA GLN A 193 8.36 0.39 -25.48
C GLN A 193 7.86 1.47 -26.44
N GLU A 194 7.09 2.44 -25.90
CA GLU A 194 6.45 3.49 -26.71
C GLU A 194 7.34 4.70 -26.94
N GLY A 195 8.41 4.87 -26.15
CA GLY A 195 9.25 6.07 -26.19
C GLY A 195 8.55 7.29 -25.57
N TYR A 196 7.63 7.09 -24.61
CA TYR A 196 6.94 8.17 -23.94
C TYR A 196 7.77 8.69 -22.76
N GLY A 197 8.17 9.96 -22.84
CA GLY A 197 8.98 10.61 -21.80
C GLY A 197 10.41 10.07 -21.64
N VAL A 198 10.75 9.02 -22.39
CA VAL A 198 12.08 8.37 -22.47
C VAL A 198 12.38 8.04 -23.92
N GLU A 199 13.66 7.81 -24.25
CA GLU A 199 14.03 7.25 -25.55
C GLU A 199 13.50 5.80 -25.63
N GLN A 200 12.92 5.43 -26.77
CA GLN A 200 12.41 4.07 -26.98
C GLN A 200 13.55 3.05 -26.84
N ASP A 201 13.33 2.05 -25.97
CA ASP A 201 14.33 1.00 -25.70
C ASP A 201 13.64 -0.32 -25.32
N TRP A 202 13.45 -1.18 -26.31
CA TRP A 202 12.85 -2.50 -26.13
C TRP A 202 13.65 -3.41 -25.20
N GLN A 203 14.97 -3.23 -25.10
CA GLN A 203 15.81 -4.05 -24.24
C GLN A 203 15.59 -3.67 -22.76
N GLN A 204 15.51 -2.36 -22.46
CA GLN A 204 15.18 -1.88 -21.15
C GLN A 204 13.76 -2.31 -20.73
N ALA A 205 12.80 -2.22 -21.66
CA ALA A 205 11.43 -2.69 -21.40
C ALA A 205 11.39 -4.18 -21.03
N ALA A 206 12.00 -5.04 -21.85
CA ALA A 206 12.05 -6.49 -21.61
C ALA A 206 12.76 -6.84 -20.28
N GLU A 207 13.80 -6.09 -19.92
CA GLU A 207 14.51 -6.30 -18.66
C GLU A 207 13.65 -5.93 -17.43
N LEU A 208 12.91 -4.82 -17.50
CA LEU A 208 11.97 -4.41 -16.46
C LEU A 208 10.82 -5.43 -16.30
N PHE A 209 10.24 -5.87 -17.43
CA PHE A 209 9.23 -6.94 -17.39
C PHE A 209 9.80 -8.23 -16.79
N ARG A 210 11.06 -8.59 -17.10
CA ARG A 210 11.68 -9.78 -16.52
C ARG A 210 11.80 -9.66 -14.99
N GLN A 211 12.28 -8.51 -14.49
CA GLN A 211 12.45 -8.30 -13.07
C GLN A 211 11.13 -8.40 -12.31
N ALA A 212 10.04 -7.80 -12.83
CA ALA A 212 8.72 -7.90 -12.24
C ALA A 212 8.12 -9.33 -12.39
N ALA A 213 8.28 -9.96 -13.55
CA ALA A 213 7.79 -11.31 -13.84
C ALA A 213 8.42 -12.38 -12.93
N GLU A 214 9.71 -12.24 -12.60
CA GLU A 214 10.43 -13.12 -11.67
C GLU A 214 9.93 -12.96 -10.23
N GLN A 215 9.44 -11.77 -9.85
CA GLN A 215 8.78 -11.52 -8.58
C GLN A 215 7.33 -12.03 -8.53
N GLY A 216 6.80 -12.49 -9.66
CA GLY A 216 5.49 -13.13 -9.74
C GLY A 216 4.39 -12.29 -10.38
N ASP A 217 4.68 -11.06 -10.77
CA ASP A 217 3.71 -10.15 -11.39
C ASP A 217 3.15 -10.73 -12.70
N ASP A 218 1.84 -10.90 -12.80
CA ASP A 218 1.18 -11.55 -13.94
C ASP A 218 1.13 -10.68 -15.20
N ALA A 219 1.00 -9.36 -15.04
CA ALA A 219 1.05 -8.42 -16.16
C ALA A 219 2.47 -8.37 -16.76
N ALA A 220 3.50 -8.35 -15.91
CA ALA A 220 4.89 -8.45 -16.37
C ALA A 220 5.19 -9.78 -17.06
N GLN A 221 4.68 -10.89 -16.52
CA GLN A 221 4.82 -12.22 -17.17
C GLN A 221 4.16 -12.23 -18.54
N PHE A 222 3.01 -11.60 -18.68
CA PHE A 222 2.34 -11.46 -19.98
C PHE A 222 3.17 -10.61 -20.94
N ASN A 223 3.62 -9.42 -20.52
CA ASN A 223 4.40 -8.50 -21.36
C ASN A 223 5.76 -9.10 -21.76
N LEU A 224 6.43 -9.80 -20.84
CA LEU A 224 7.66 -10.52 -21.18
C LEU A 224 7.43 -11.64 -22.21
N GLY A 225 6.30 -12.33 -22.09
CA GLY A 225 5.85 -13.30 -23.10
C GLY A 225 5.64 -12.66 -24.46
N LEU A 226 5.05 -11.47 -24.54
CA LEU A 226 4.92 -10.69 -25.76
C LEU A 226 6.28 -10.32 -26.34
N SER A 227 7.21 -9.83 -25.50
CA SER A 227 8.57 -9.50 -25.91
C SER A 227 9.26 -10.68 -26.60
N TYR A 228 9.15 -11.90 -26.02
CA TYR A 228 9.67 -13.10 -26.65
C TYR A 228 8.93 -13.50 -27.94
N ALA A 229 7.62 -13.37 -27.98
CA ALA A 229 6.84 -13.72 -29.17
C ALA A 229 7.12 -12.82 -30.36
N GLN A 230 7.40 -11.54 -30.11
CA GLN A 230 7.66 -10.53 -31.15
C GLN A 230 9.14 -10.35 -31.44
N GLY A 231 10.04 -10.79 -30.54
CA GLY A 231 11.46 -10.54 -30.66
C GLY A 231 11.87 -9.11 -30.33
N GLU A 232 11.10 -8.46 -29.46
CA GLU A 232 11.30 -7.06 -29.06
C GLU A 232 12.12 -7.00 -27.77
N GLY A 233 13.32 -6.44 -27.86
CA GLY A 233 14.27 -6.36 -26.76
C GLY A 233 14.96 -7.69 -26.39
N VAL A 234 14.45 -8.81 -26.90
CA VAL A 234 14.99 -10.17 -26.76
C VAL A 234 14.94 -10.90 -28.09
N SER A 235 15.69 -11.99 -28.24
CA SER A 235 15.52 -12.85 -29.40
C SER A 235 14.16 -13.51 -29.42
N GLN A 236 13.50 -13.56 -30.58
CA GLN A 236 12.19 -14.21 -30.71
C GLN A 236 12.27 -15.68 -30.30
N ASP A 237 11.37 -16.07 -29.38
CA ASP A 237 11.25 -17.45 -28.88
C ASP A 237 9.83 -17.75 -28.38
N TYR A 238 9.07 -18.47 -29.22
CA TYR A 238 7.70 -18.85 -28.88
C TYR A 238 7.59 -19.86 -27.73
N ASP A 239 8.64 -20.61 -27.44
CA ASP A 239 8.64 -21.54 -26.31
C ASP A 239 8.85 -20.81 -24.99
N GLU A 240 9.74 -19.80 -24.97
CA GLU A 240 9.86 -18.91 -23.84
C GLU A 240 8.59 -18.07 -23.64
N ALA A 241 8.01 -17.51 -24.70
CA ALA A 241 6.74 -16.81 -24.64
C ALA A 241 5.65 -17.67 -23.99
N ALA A 242 5.48 -18.91 -24.45
CA ALA A 242 4.52 -19.85 -23.90
C ALA A 242 4.77 -20.19 -22.41
N LYS A 243 6.03 -20.23 -21.96
CA LYS A 243 6.36 -20.47 -20.55
C LYS A 243 5.89 -19.33 -19.67
N TRP A 244 6.15 -18.09 -20.07
CA TRP A 244 5.75 -16.91 -19.32
C TRP A 244 4.23 -16.74 -19.32
N TRP A 245 3.56 -16.86 -20.47
CA TRP A 245 2.09 -16.81 -20.55
C TRP A 245 1.41 -17.90 -19.71
N LYS A 246 1.99 -19.11 -19.62
CA LYS A 246 1.46 -20.16 -18.72
C LYS A 246 1.57 -19.78 -17.23
N ARG A 247 2.56 -18.99 -16.83
CA ARG A 247 2.67 -18.50 -15.45
C ARG A 247 1.61 -17.45 -15.18
N ALA A 248 1.45 -16.47 -16.08
CA ALA A 248 0.41 -15.45 -15.98
C ALA A 248 -1.00 -16.07 -16.01
N ALA A 249 -1.27 -17.02 -16.91
CA ALA A 249 -2.56 -17.69 -17.00
C ALA A 249 -2.96 -18.49 -15.76
N LYS A 250 -2.00 -18.97 -14.96
CA LYS A 250 -2.27 -19.60 -13.65
C LYS A 250 -2.73 -18.61 -12.58
N GLN A 251 -2.54 -17.33 -12.81
CA GLN A 251 -2.98 -16.23 -11.98
C GLN A 251 -4.23 -15.55 -12.58
N ASP A 252 -4.96 -16.27 -13.43
CA ASP A 252 -6.19 -15.82 -14.09
C ASP A 252 -6.01 -14.65 -15.07
N ASN A 253 -4.78 -14.38 -15.54
CA ASN A 253 -4.51 -13.38 -16.58
C ASN A 253 -5.14 -13.83 -17.90
N LYS A 254 -6.19 -13.14 -18.32
CA LYS A 254 -7.01 -13.49 -19.49
C LYS A 254 -6.28 -13.29 -20.82
N ASP A 255 -5.42 -12.27 -20.88
CA ASP A 255 -4.68 -11.94 -22.07
C ASP A 255 -3.61 -13.02 -22.34
N ALA A 256 -2.97 -13.52 -21.29
CA ALA A 256 -2.06 -14.65 -21.38
C ALA A 256 -2.77 -15.95 -21.82
N GLN A 257 -4.00 -16.20 -21.34
CA GLN A 257 -4.81 -17.34 -21.79
C GLN A 257 -5.12 -17.22 -23.29
N ALA A 258 -5.57 -16.06 -23.74
CA ALA A 258 -5.85 -15.80 -25.14
C ALA A 258 -4.59 -15.93 -26.03
N ALA A 259 -3.45 -15.42 -25.58
CA ALA A 259 -2.17 -15.55 -26.29
C ALA A 259 -1.73 -17.01 -26.46
N LEU A 260 -1.93 -17.84 -25.43
CA LEU A 260 -1.65 -19.28 -25.52
C LEU A 260 -2.56 -20.01 -26.50
N GLU A 261 -3.85 -19.66 -26.55
CA GLU A 261 -4.80 -20.24 -27.54
C GLU A 261 -4.42 -19.87 -28.97
N GLU A 262 -4.00 -18.61 -29.20
CA GLU A 262 -3.58 -18.15 -30.51
C GLU A 262 -2.28 -18.83 -30.94
N LEU A 263 -1.30 -18.94 -30.06
CA LEU A 263 -0.06 -19.66 -30.33
C LEU A 263 -0.31 -21.14 -30.69
N ALA A 264 -1.29 -21.77 -30.03
CA ALA A 264 -1.66 -23.16 -30.33
C ALA A 264 -2.26 -23.32 -31.74
N LYS A 265 -3.06 -22.35 -32.21
CA LYS A 265 -3.62 -22.33 -33.58
C LYS A 265 -2.51 -22.18 -34.63
N ILE A 266 -1.59 -21.20 -34.41
CA ILE A 266 -0.46 -21.00 -35.34
C ILE A 266 0.35 -22.28 -35.49
N ARG A 267 0.66 -22.96 -34.39
CA ARG A 267 1.43 -24.22 -34.43
C ARG A 267 0.67 -25.38 -35.11
N ALA A 268 -0.65 -25.37 -35.05
CA ALA A 268 -1.48 -26.39 -35.69
C ALA A 268 -1.59 -26.17 -37.23
N GLU A 269 -1.41 -24.94 -37.72
CA GLU A 269 -1.43 -24.60 -39.13
C GLU A 269 -0.07 -24.85 -39.81
N GLU A 270 1.01 -24.84 -39.03
CA GLU A 270 2.39 -25.05 -39.54
C GLU A 270 2.82 -26.53 -39.57
N GLY A 271 2.09 -27.44 -38.91
CA GLY A 271 2.41 -28.87 -38.77
C GLY A 271 1.48 -29.76 -39.55
#